data_d6a36375b86a3bd8f5f097f92dbe5dd8
#
_entry.id   d6a36375b86a3bd8f5f097f92dbe5dd8
#
_cell.length_a   1.000
_cell.length_b   1.000
_cell.length_c   1.000
_cell.angle_alpha   90.00
_cell.angle_beta   90.00
_cell.angle_gamma   90.00
#
_symmetry.space_group_name_H-M   'P 1'
#
loop_
_entity.id
_entity.type
_entity.pdbx_description
1 polymer ?
#
loop_
_entity_poly.entity_id
_entity_poly.type
_entity_poly.pdbx_seq_one_letter_code
_entity_poly.pdbx_strand_id
1 'polypeptide(L)'
;MKFPATNNEVEYEGVLTGLRLGKALRAKNLLVQNDSKLVIGQIKGDYEAKEERMQKYVRLTKHLTREFDKVEFAQIPKAKI
;
A
#
# COMPACT_ATOMS: atom_id res chain seq x y z
N MET A 1 -1.22 -26.28 5.66
CA MET A 1 -2.25 -25.27 5.42
C MET A 1 -1.83 -24.27 4.38
N LYS A 2 -2.62 -24.08 3.41
CA LYS A 2 -2.32 -23.13 2.35
C LYS A 2 -3.19 -21.92 2.45
N PHE A 3 -2.62 -20.77 2.18
CA PHE A 3 -3.38 -19.53 2.19
C PHE A 3 -3.67 -19.14 0.75
N PRO A 4 -4.91 -18.77 0.47
CA PRO A 4 -5.26 -18.38 -0.87
C PRO A 4 -4.63 -17.05 -1.29
N ALA A 5 -4.30 -16.20 -0.34
CA ALA A 5 -3.72 -14.92 -0.65
C ALA A 5 -2.27 -14.88 -0.21
N THR A 6 -1.45 -14.18 -0.97
CA THR A 6 -0.06 -13.96 -0.57
C THR A 6 -0.03 -12.88 0.49
N ASN A 7 1.07 -12.81 1.22
CA ASN A 7 1.25 -11.73 2.18
C ASN A 7 1.18 -10.38 1.50
N ASN A 8 1.69 -10.29 0.27
CA ASN A 8 1.67 -9.03 -0.45
C ASN A 8 0.27 -8.54 -0.73
N GLU A 9 -0.64 -9.47 -1.05
CA GLU A 9 -2.03 -9.08 -1.28
C GLU A 9 -2.66 -8.54 -0.01
N VAL A 10 -2.40 -9.18 1.11
CA VAL A 10 -2.93 -8.72 2.39
C VAL A 10 -2.39 -7.34 2.73
N GLU A 11 -1.11 -7.12 2.48
CA GLU A 11 -0.51 -5.83 2.74
C GLU A 11 -1.11 -4.73 1.86
N TYR A 12 -1.34 -5.02 0.59
CA TYR A 12 -1.98 -4.05 -0.28
C TYR A 12 -3.40 -3.73 0.16
N GLU A 13 -4.14 -4.74 0.61
CA GLU A 13 -5.48 -4.50 1.11
C GLU A 13 -5.46 -3.56 2.31
N GLY A 14 -4.47 -3.72 3.17
CA GLY A 14 -4.30 -2.82 4.30
C GLY A 14 -4.02 -1.40 3.86
N VAL A 15 -3.16 -1.24 2.86
CA VAL A 15 -2.83 0.08 2.31
C VAL A 15 -4.08 0.73 1.72
N LEU A 16 -4.84 -0.04 0.93
CA LEU A 16 -6.04 0.49 0.31
C LEU A 16 -7.09 0.87 1.34
N THR A 17 -7.23 0.06 2.39
CA THR A 17 -8.17 0.37 3.46
C THR A 17 -7.78 1.69 4.14
N GLY A 18 -6.47 1.87 4.39
CA GLY A 18 -6.00 3.12 4.98
C GLY A 18 -6.27 4.32 4.11
N LEU A 19 -6.06 4.18 2.79
CA LEU A 19 -6.33 5.26 1.85
C LEU A 19 -7.81 5.60 1.80
N ARG A 20 -8.66 4.59 1.77
CA ARG A 20 -10.11 4.82 1.75
C ARG A 20 -10.58 5.50 3.02
N LEU A 21 -10.03 5.08 4.14
CA LEU A 21 -10.38 5.70 5.42
C LEU A 21 -9.94 7.16 5.44
N GLY A 22 -8.72 7.44 4.98
CA GLY A 22 -8.24 8.80 4.90
C GLY A 22 -9.12 9.68 4.03
N LYS A 23 -9.59 9.12 2.90
CA LYS A 23 -10.49 9.85 2.04
C LYS A 23 -11.83 10.12 2.73
N ALA A 24 -12.35 9.15 3.45
CA ALA A 24 -13.61 9.32 4.17
C ALA A 24 -13.49 10.39 5.23
N LEU A 25 -12.32 10.52 5.83
CA LEU A 25 -12.05 11.53 6.85
C LEU A 25 -11.65 12.87 6.23
N ARG A 26 -11.56 12.93 4.91
CA ARG A 26 -11.18 14.13 4.17
C ARG A 26 -9.82 14.67 4.57
N ALA A 27 -8.90 13.74 4.83
CA ALA A 27 -7.53 14.11 5.13
C ALA A 27 -6.87 14.70 3.88
N LYS A 28 -6.08 15.74 4.06
CA LYS A 28 -5.33 16.33 2.95
C LYS A 28 -3.98 15.69 2.82
N ASN A 29 -3.37 15.37 3.94
CA ASN A 29 -2.06 14.72 3.98
C ASN A 29 -2.22 13.40 4.69
N LEU A 30 -1.55 12.39 4.17
CA LEU A 30 -1.68 11.05 4.73
C LEU A 30 -0.32 10.38 4.75
N LEU A 31 -0.02 9.72 5.86
CA LEU A 31 1.18 8.90 5.97
C LEU A 31 0.75 7.45 6.08
N VAL A 32 1.16 6.65 5.11
CA VAL A 32 0.83 5.23 5.09
C VAL A 32 2.08 4.47 5.51
N GLN A 33 1.96 3.72 6.58
CA GLN A 33 3.06 2.92 7.08
C GLN A 33 2.76 1.44 6.89
N ASN A 34 3.77 0.71 6.47
CA ASN A 34 3.61 -0.72 6.22
C ASN A 34 4.94 -1.40 6.45
N ASP A 35 4.92 -2.64 6.90
CA ASP A 35 6.15 -3.35 7.17
C ASP A 35 6.64 -4.15 5.96
N SER A 36 5.93 -4.13 4.87
CA SER A 36 6.33 -4.85 3.67
C SER A 36 7.20 -3.97 2.79
N LYS A 37 8.47 -4.28 2.73
CA LYS A 37 9.39 -3.56 1.87
C LYS A 37 8.99 -3.67 0.40
N LEU A 38 8.52 -4.85 0.01
CA LEU A 38 8.14 -5.09 -1.38
C LEU A 38 6.96 -4.22 -1.79
N VAL A 39 5.92 -4.18 -0.95
CA VAL A 39 4.73 -3.39 -1.27
C VAL A 39 5.07 -1.90 -1.34
N ILE A 40 5.78 -1.41 -0.34
CA ILE A 40 6.16 -0.01 -0.32
C ILE A 40 7.05 0.32 -1.52
N GLY A 41 8.00 -0.56 -1.83
CA GLY A 41 8.89 -0.35 -2.97
C GLY A 41 8.16 -0.35 -4.30
N GLN A 42 7.17 -1.22 -4.46
CA GLN A 42 6.38 -1.25 -5.69
C GLN A 42 5.56 0.02 -5.85
N ILE A 43 4.99 0.50 -4.77
CA ILE A 43 4.19 1.72 -4.81
C ILE A 43 5.07 2.92 -5.13
N LYS A 44 6.26 2.98 -4.55
CA LYS A 44 7.18 4.09 -4.78
C LYS A 44 7.91 4.00 -6.12
N GLY A 45 7.88 2.83 -6.74
CA GLY A 45 8.54 2.63 -8.02
C GLY A 45 9.93 2.04 -7.93
N ASP A 46 10.38 1.66 -6.74
CA ASP A 46 11.69 1.04 -6.58
C ASP A 46 11.71 -0.40 -7.10
N TYR A 47 10.58 -1.07 -7.04
CA TYR A 47 10.44 -2.43 -7.53
C TYR A 47 9.30 -2.50 -8.52
N GLU A 48 9.50 -3.32 -9.52
CA GLU A 48 8.50 -3.52 -10.55
C GLU A 48 7.51 -4.59 -10.12
N ALA A 49 6.23 -4.35 -10.35
CA ALA A 49 5.20 -5.34 -10.10
C ALA A 49 5.04 -6.18 -11.36
N LYS A 50 5.45 -7.44 -11.31
CA LYS A 50 5.42 -8.30 -12.48
C LYS A 50 4.13 -9.06 -12.63
N GLU A 51 3.49 -9.38 -11.51
CA GLU A 51 2.24 -10.11 -11.55
C GLU A 51 1.08 -9.16 -11.84
N GLU A 52 0.17 -9.61 -12.68
CA GLU A 52 -1.00 -8.82 -13.04
C GLU A 52 -1.78 -8.35 -11.82
N ARG A 53 -1.91 -9.24 -10.85
CA ARG A 53 -2.64 -8.95 -9.64
C ARG A 53 -2.01 -7.81 -8.87
N MET A 54 -0.68 -7.85 -8.76
CA MET A 54 0.04 -6.78 -8.08
C MET A 54 -0.04 -5.47 -8.86
N GLN A 55 0.00 -5.56 -10.18
CA GLN A 55 -0.11 -4.36 -11.01
C GLN A 55 -1.45 -3.65 -10.80
N LYS A 56 -2.51 -4.42 -10.61
CA LYS A 56 -3.82 -3.83 -10.32
C LYS A 56 -3.80 -3.09 -8.99
N TYR A 57 -3.18 -3.68 -7.98
CA TYR A 57 -3.08 -3.05 -6.67
C TYR A 57 -2.27 -1.77 -6.75
N VAL A 58 -1.16 -1.80 -7.46
CA VAL A 58 -0.31 -0.62 -7.60
C VAL A 58 -1.07 0.50 -8.28
N ARG A 59 -1.77 0.18 -9.37
CA ARG A 59 -2.54 1.18 -10.10
C ARG A 59 -3.63 1.78 -9.24
N LEU A 60 -4.36 0.93 -8.54
CA LEU A 60 -5.43 1.40 -7.68
C LEU A 60 -4.90 2.28 -6.56
N THR A 61 -3.79 1.87 -5.97
CA THR A 61 -3.16 2.66 -4.91
C THR A 61 -2.77 4.04 -5.43
N LYS A 62 -2.13 4.09 -6.59
CA LYS A 62 -1.71 5.37 -7.16
C LYS A 62 -2.91 6.24 -7.52
N HIS A 63 -3.97 5.62 -8.00
CA HIS A 63 -5.18 6.35 -8.31
C HIS A 63 -5.78 6.99 -7.05
N LEU A 64 -5.83 6.24 -5.97
CA LEU A 64 -6.38 6.75 -4.72
C LEU A 64 -5.51 7.86 -4.12
N THR A 65 -4.19 7.79 -4.32
CA THR A 65 -3.32 8.83 -3.77
C THR A 65 -3.57 10.19 -4.41
N ARG A 66 -4.14 10.22 -5.60
CA ARG A 66 -4.45 11.48 -6.27
C ARG A 66 -5.57 12.25 -5.58
N GLU A 67 -6.31 11.58 -4.71
CA GLU A 67 -7.38 12.23 -3.97
C GLU A 67 -6.86 13.08 -2.82
N PHE A 68 -5.57 12.99 -2.54
CA PHE A 68 -4.95 13.71 -1.43
C PHE A 68 -3.96 14.73 -1.96
N ASP A 69 -3.70 15.75 -1.17
CA ASP A 69 -2.68 16.73 -1.51
C ASP A 69 -1.31 16.09 -1.38
N LYS A 70 -1.12 15.27 -0.37
CA LYS A 70 0.16 14.62 -0.16
C LYS A 70 -0.05 13.28 0.51
N VAL A 71 0.58 12.25 -0.05
CA VAL A 71 0.58 10.93 0.56
C VAL A 71 2.02 10.46 0.62
N GLU A 72 2.45 10.05 1.79
CA GLU A 72 3.78 9.48 1.98
C GLU A 72 3.65 8.03 2.35
N PHE A 73 4.53 7.23 1.80
CA PHE A 73 4.60 5.82 2.11
C PHE A 73 5.91 5.55 2.82
N ALA A 74 5.83 4.93 3.97
CA ALA A 74 7.01 4.63 4.76
C ALA A 74 7.01 3.16 5.14
N GLN A 75 8.16 2.53 4.96
CA GLN A 75 8.34 1.16 5.40
C GLN A 75 8.81 1.20 6.84
N ILE A 76 8.12 0.50 7.71
CA ILE A 76 8.52 0.39 9.10
C ILE A 76 9.08 -0.99 9.34
N PRO A 77 10.12 -1.12 10.16
CA PRO A 77 10.68 -2.43 10.44
C PRO A 77 9.72 -3.24 11.30
N LYS A 78 9.79 -4.55 11.11
CA LYS A 78 9.01 -5.43 11.95
C LYS A 78 9.51 -5.33 13.39
N ALA A 79 8.57 -5.31 14.30
CA ALA A 79 8.93 -5.31 15.70
C ALA A 79 9.65 -6.60 16.05
N LYS A 80 10.67 -6.47 16.84
CA LYS A 80 11.38 -7.63 17.36
C LYS A 80 10.91 -7.87 18.77
N ILE A 81 10.72 -9.12 19.04
CA ILE A 81 10.24 -9.53 20.36
C ILE A 81 11.30 -10.36 21.06
#